data_f4eae434fb8ecaa0505c315397f3cb39
#
_entry.id   f4eae434fb8ecaa0505c315397f3cb39
#
_cell.length_a   1.000
_cell.length_b   1.000
_cell.length_c   1.000
_cell.angle_alpha   90.00
_cell.angle_beta   90.00
_cell.angle_gamma   90.00
#
_symmetry.space_group_name_H-M   'P 1'
#
loop_
_entity.id
_entity.type
_entity.pdbx_description
1 polymer ?
#
loop_
_entity_poly.entity_id
_entity_poly.type
_entity_poly.pdbx_seq_one_letter_code
_entity_poly.pdbx_strand_id
1 'polypeptide(L)'
;MTRILVAGIGNIFDGDDGFGVEVARRLGLRPLPASVTVADFGVRGIDLTYALLDDCEAAVLVDTARRGEPPGTISIVEPQLPAADPDPEDLLLPLHDLDPAKVLRVVALLGGTCRRILLVACEPPTFGDDGDGVIGLSEPVGAALDQAVATVEELIAELAAELAMPAEPRQEEAVSSWIRGSSR
;
A
#
# COMPACT_ATOMS: atom_id res chain seq x y z
N MET A 1 -12.32 14.65 -7.50
CA MET A 1 -12.56 14.30 -6.08
C MET A 1 -11.36 13.48 -5.64
N THR A 2 -10.66 13.92 -4.60
CA THR A 2 -9.50 13.20 -4.04
C THR A 2 -9.91 11.79 -3.65
N ARG A 3 -9.21 10.77 -4.14
CA ARG A 3 -9.48 9.36 -3.83
C ARG A 3 -8.33 8.75 -3.04
N ILE A 4 -8.64 8.35 -1.80
CA ILE A 4 -7.73 7.60 -0.94
C ILE A 4 -8.22 6.16 -0.89
N LEU A 5 -7.34 5.23 -1.25
CA LEU A 5 -7.60 3.79 -1.15
C LEU A 5 -6.97 3.24 0.13
N VAL A 6 -7.74 2.54 0.95
CA VAL A 6 -7.21 1.68 2.01
C VAL A 6 -7.39 0.23 1.58
N ALA A 7 -6.31 -0.48 1.43
CA ALA A 7 -6.28 -1.84 0.92
C ALA A 7 -5.80 -2.83 2.00
N GLY A 8 -6.69 -3.68 2.48
CA GLY A 8 -6.32 -4.82 3.32
C GLY A 8 -5.81 -5.98 2.46
N ILE A 9 -4.61 -6.44 2.77
CA ILE A 9 -3.88 -7.46 2.02
C ILE A 9 -3.65 -8.66 2.95
N GLY A 10 -3.55 -9.85 2.38
CA GLY A 10 -3.17 -11.07 3.05
C GLY A 10 -4.19 -12.20 2.96
N ASN A 11 -3.82 -13.38 3.43
CA ASN A 11 -4.59 -14.61 3.37
C ASN A 11 -5.20 -14.96 4.73
N ILE A 12 -6.52 -14.89 4.87
CA ILE A 12 -7.22 -15.20 6.13
C ILE A 12 -7.12 -16.68 6.54
N PHE A 13 -6.63 -17.55 5.67
CA PHE A 13 -6.41 -18.97 5.94
C PHE A 13 -4.97 -19.26 6.35
N ASP A 14 -4.12 -18.24 6.46
CA ASP A 14 -2.71 -18.34 6.79
C ASP A 14 -2.35 -17.51 8.04
N GLY A 15 -3.13 -17.68 9.11
CA GLY A 15 -2.87 -17.09 10.41
C GLY A 15 -2.73 -15.57 10.38
N ASP A 16 -1.57 -15.08 10.80
CA ASP A 16 -1.29 -13.65 10.91
C ASP A 16 -1.28 -12.90 9.58
N ASP A 17 -1.12 -13.60 8.46
CA ASP A 17 -1.23 -13.02 7.12
C ASP A 17 -2.64 -12.41 6.86
N GLY A 18 -3.67 -12.85 7.59
CA GLY A 18 -5.01 -12.25 7.55
C GLY A 18 -5.14 -10.88 8.23
N PHE A 19 -4.06 -10.32 8.80
CA PHE A 19 -4.10 -9.06 9.54
C PHE A 19 -4.67 -7.89 8.75
N GLY A 20 -4.17 -7.66 7.53
CA GLY A 20 -4.61 -6.53 6.71
C GLY A 20 -6.09 -6.61 6.34
N VAL A 21 -6.60 -7.82 6.06
CA VAL A 21 -8.01 -8.08 5.79
C VAL A 21 -8.87 -7.73 7.01
N GLU A 22 -8.45 -8.14 8.21
CA GLU A 22 -9.20 -7.85 9.45
C GLU A 22 -9.22 -6.35 9.78
N VAL A 23 -8.11 -5.62 9.55
CA VAL A 23 -8.06 -4.15 9.68
C VAL A 23 -9.04 -3.49 8.71
N ALA A 24 -9.01 -3.88 7.42
CA ALA A 24 -9.93 -3.34 6.41
C ALA A 24 -11.39 -3.61 6.78
N ARG A 25 -11.70 -4.82 7.26
CA ARG A 25 -13.05 -5.17 7.72
C ARG A 25 -13.52 -4.26 8.88
N ARG A 26 -12.67 -3.99 9.87
CA ARG A 26 -12.98 -3.10 11.00
C ARG A 26 -13.18 -1.66 10.55
N LEU A 27 -12.33 -1.16 9.66
CA LEU A 27 -12.46 0.19 9.09
C LEU A 27 -13.73 0.35 8.27
N GLY A 28 -14.14 -0.65 7.51
CA GLY A 28 -15.37 -0.64 6.72
C GLY A 28 -16.65 -0.51 7.55
N LEU A 29 -16.60 -0.73 8.87
CA LEU A 29 -17.69 -0.54 9.80
C LEU A 29 -17.71 0.86 10.42
N ARG A 30 -16.72 1.71 10.12
CA ARG A 30 -16.58 3.06 10.69
C ARG A 30 -17.06 4.14 9.71
N PRO A 31 -17.51 5.28 10.21
CA PRO A 31 -17.82 6.43 9.36
C PRO A 31 -16.53 7.01 8.82
N LEU A 32 -16.33 6.91 7.50
CA LEU A 32 -15.17 7.45 6.80
C LEU A 32 -15.59 8.55 5.82
N PRO A 33 -14.69 9.48 5.47
CA PRO A 33 -14.95 10.49 4.44
C PRO A 33 -15.35 9.86 3.11
N ALA A 34 -16.23 10.50 2.34
CA ALA A 34 -16.68 10.00 1.03
C ALA A 34 -15.57 9.88 -0.02
N SER A 35 -14.42 10.52 0.23
CA SER A 35 -13.21 10.42 -0.60
C SER A 35 -12.37 9.16 -0.31
N VAL A 36 -12.72 8.39 0.71
CA VAL A 36 -11.98 7.21 1.14
C VAL A 36 -12.73 5.95 0.73
N THR A 37 -12.03 5.04 0.09
CA THR A 37 -12.51 3.70 -0.22
C THR A 37 -11.70 2.69 0.58
N VAL A 38 -12.36 1.85 1.38
CA VAL A 38 -11.73 0.72 2.07
C VAL A 38 -12.15 -0.56 1.37
N ALA A 39 -11.18 -1.39 1.03
CA ALA A 39 -11.44 -2.66 0.39
C ALA A 39 -10.52 -3.77 0.92
N ASP A 40 -11.10 -4.95 1.05
CA ASP A 40 -10.39 -6.21 1.26
C ASP A 40 -9.97 -6.77 -0.10
N PHE A 41 -8.67 -6.80 -0.36
CA PHE A 41 -8.10 -7.42 -1.55
C PHE A 41 -7.66 -8.87 -1.28
N GLY A 42 -7.46 -9.24 -0.03
CA GLY A 42 -6.97 -10.58 0.31
C GLY A 42 -5.70 -10.91 -0.47
N VAL A 43 -5.75 -11.95 -1.30
CA VAL A 43 -4.66 -12.39 -2.18
C VAL A 43 -4.84 -11.94 -3.64
N ARG A 44 -5.76 -11.00 -3.92
CA ARG A 44 -6.13 -10.57 -5.28
C ARG A 44 -5.26 -9.43 -5.78
N GLY A 45 -3.99 -9.70 -6.07
CA GLY A 45 -3.02 -8.70 -6.51
C GLY A 45 -3.41 -7.97 -7.80
N ILE A 46 -4.08 -8.66 -8.73
CA ILE A 46 -4.57 -8.06 -9.97
C ILE A 46 -5.63 -6.99 -9.68
N ASP A 47 -6.58 -7.29 -8.79
CA ASP A 47 -7.64 -6.34 -8.43
C ASP A 47 -7.05 -5.11 -7.74
N LEU A 48 -6.05 -5.30 -6.85
CA LEU A 48 -5.33 -4.21 -6.22
C LEU A 48 -4.57 -3.35 -7.25
N THR A 49 -3.92 -3.98 -8.22
CA THR A 49 -3.26 -3.27 -9.32
C THR A 49 -4.23 -2.35 -10.05
N TYR A 50 -5.38 -2.86 -10.45
CA TYR A 50 -6.40 -2.03 -11.12
C TYR A 50 -6.93 -0.92 -10.22
N ALA A 51 -7.16 -1.19 -8.94
CA ALA A 51 -7.65 -0.17 -8.01
C ALA A 51 -6.64 0.96 -7.79
N LEU A 52 -5.33 0.66 -7.84
CA LEU A 52 -4.26 1.66 -7.76
C LEU A 52 -4.09 2.46 -9.06
N LEU A 53 -4.47 1.89 -10.20
CA LEU A 53 -4.45 2.57 -11.51
C LEU A 53 -5.68 3.45 -11.74
N ASP A 54 -6.82 3.14 -11.09
CA ASP A 54 -8.11 3.81 -11.31
C ASP A 54 -8.29 5.04 -10.40
N ASP A 55 -7.79 6.21 -10.84
CA ASP A 55 -7.94 7.51 -10.17
C ASP A 55 -7.48 7.53 -8.68
N CYS A 56 -6.56 6.68 -8.27
CA CYS A 56 -6.00 6.66 -6.94
C CYS A 56 -4.99 7.80 -6.78
N GLU A 57 -5.24 8.73 -5.86
CA GLU A 57 -4.30 9.82 -5.54
C GLU A 57 -3.38 9.45 -4.39
N ALA A 58 -3.89 8.71 -3.39
CA ALA A 58 -3.09 8.13 -2.33
C ALA A 58 -3.61 6.77 -1.90
N ALA A 59 -2.74 5.91 -1.39
CA ALA A 59 -3.10 4.59 -0.88
C ALA A 59 -2.45 4.29 0.46
N VAL A 60 -3.19 3.61 1.33
CA VAL A 60 -2.67 2.97 2.54
C VAL A 60 -2.87 1.47 2.37
N LEU A 61 -1.78 0.75 2.16
CA LEU A 61 -1.76 -0.71 2.14
C LEU A 61 -1.62 -1.20 3.59
N VAL A 62 -2.33 -2.25 3.95
CA VAL A 62 -2.24 -2.85 5.29
C VAL A 62 -1.92 -4.33 5.14
N ASP A 63 -0.82 -4.76 5.74
CA ASP A 63 -0.29 -6.12 5.59
C ASP A 63 0.55 -6.52 6.80
N THR A 64 1.01 -7.77 6.83
CA THR A 64 2.09 -8.20 7.72
C THR A 64 3.43 -8.07 7.00
N ALA A 65 4.48 -7.71 7.72
CA ALA A 65 5.84 -7.68 7.18
C ALA A 65 6.88 -7.96 8.25
N ARG A 66 7.84 -8.84 7.94
CA ARG A 66 9.00 -9.11 8.81
C ARG A 66 10.01 -7.97 8.69
N ARG A 67 10.23 -7.30 9.80
CA ARG A 67 11.19 -6.21 9.94
C ARG A 67 12.20 -6.45 11.06
N GLY A 68 12.03 -7.55 11.79
CA GLY A 68 12.86 -7.90 12.93
C GLY A 68 12.47 -7.17 14.23
N GLU A 69 11.26 -6.63 14.27
CA GLU A 69 10.69 -5.98 15.44
C GLU A 69 9.98 -7.00 16.36
N PRO A 70 9.65 -6.63 17.59
CA PRO A 70 8.81 -7.48 18.42
C PRO A 70 7.45 -7.78 17.77
N PRO A 71 6.92 -9.01 17.89
CA PRO A 71 5.61 -9.37 17.33
C PRO A 71 4.50 -8.41 17.76
N GLY A 72 3.63 -8.02 16.82
CA GLY A 72 2.56 -7.05 17.03
C GLY A 72 2.99 -5.58 16.88
N THR A 73 4.27 -5.31 16.60
CA THR A 73 4.73 -3.94 16.33
C THR A 73 4.13 -3.42 15.02
N ILE A 74 3.52 -2.24 15.08
CA ILE A 74 3.01 -1.54 13.90
C ILE A 74 4.08 -0.56 13.38
N SER A 75 4.40 -0.68 12.11
CA SER A 75 5.35 0.19 11.41
C SER A 75 4.67 0.86 10.21
N ILE A 76 4.98 2.13 9.97
CA ILE A 76 4.58 2.84 8.75
C ILE A 76 5.79 2.89 7.84
N VAL A 77 5.62 2.41 6.61
CA VAL A 77 6.66 2.37 5.59
C VAL A 77 6.17 3.11 4.36
N GLU A 78 6.99 3.97 3.81
CA GLU A 78 6.77 4.55 2.49
C GLU A 78 7.61 3.77 1.47
N PRO A 79 6.99 2.87 0.70
CA PRO A 79 7.73 2.07 -0.26
C PRO A 79 8.27 2.98 -1.37
N GLN A 80 9.55 2.81 -1.70
CA GLN A 80 10.11 3.49 -2.86
C GLN A 80 9.56 2.81 -4.11
N LEU A 81 8.81 3.57 -4.90
CA LEU A 81 8.39 3.09 -6.22
C LEU A 81 9.64 2.90 -7.08
N PRO A 82 9.79 1.76 -7.76
CA PRO A 82 10.92 1.54 -8.65
C PRO A 82 10.93 2.61 -9.74
N ALA A 83 12.13 3.07 -10.11
CA ALA A 83 12.29 3.94 -11.26
C ALA A 83 11.68 3.30 -12.52
N ALA A 84 11.18 4.15 -13.42
CA ALA A 84 10.38 3.76 -14.60
C ALA A 84 11.18 3.00 -15.71
N ASP A 85 12.16 2.21 -15.35
CA ASP A 85 12.89 1.34 -16.29
C ASP A 85 12.82 -0.11 -15.80
N PRO A 86 11.67 -0.78 -16.02
CA PRO A 86 11.41 -2.10 -15.50
C PRO A 86 12.01 -3.17 -16.42
N ASP A 87 12.51 -4.24 -15.80
CA ASP A 87 12.85 -5.44 -16.54
C ASP A 87 11.55 -6.05 -17.11
N PRO A 88 11.50 -6.35 -18.43
CA PRO A 88 10.36 -7.05 -19.02
C PRO A 88 10.00 -8.37 -18.32
N GLU A 89 10.93 -8.99 -17.61
CA GLU A 89 10.69 -10.18 -16.79
C GLU A 89 9.78 -9.88 -15.58
N ASP A 90 9.74 -8.64 -15.11
CA ASP A 90 8.83 -8.23 -14.01
C ASP A 90 7.34 -8.33 -14.42
N LEU A 91 7.02 -8.26 -15.71
CA LEU A 91 5.66 -8.45 -16.23
C LEU A 91 5.22 -9.93 -16.26
N LEU A 92 6.18 -10.86 -16.21
CA LEU A 92 5.92 -12.30 -16.23
C LEU A 92 5.76 -12.89 -14.82
N LEU A 93 5.87 -12.07 -13.77
CA LEU A 93 5.72 -12.54 -12.40
C LEU A 93 4.28 -13.00 -12.15
N PRO A 94 4.08 -14.18 -11.56
CA PRO A 94 2.75 -14.64 -11.18
C PRO A 94 2.19 -13.67 -10.13
N LEU A 95 1.18 -12.89 -10.51
CA LEU A 95 0.42 -11.98 -9.61
C LEU A 95 -0.47 -12.76 -8.62
N HIS A 96 -0.27 -14.07 -8.52
CA HIS A 96 -1.02 -14.96 -7.63
C HIS A 96 -0.51 -14.92 -6.18
N ASP A 97 0.78 -14.58 -6.00
CA ASP A 97 1.33 -14.27 -4.68
C ASP A 97 1.28 -12.76 -4.53
N LEU A 98 0.41 -12.29 -3.66
CA LEU A 98 0.24 -10.86 -3.44
C LEU A 98 1.42 -10.33 -2.60
N ASP A 99 2.54 -10.08 -3.27
CA ASP A 99 3.64 -9.30 -2.73
C ASP A 99 3.38 -7.82 -3.09
N PRO A 100 3.13 -6.94 -2.11
CA PRO A 100 2.89 -5.52 -2.36
C PRO A 100 3.96 -4.87 -3.24
N ALA A 101 5.23 -5.29 -3.10
CA ALA A 101 6.31 -4.76 -3.91
C ALA A 101 6.15 -5.11 -5.40
N LYS A 102 5.67 -6.32 -5.72
CA LYS A 102 5.38 -6.73 -7.09
C LYS A 102 4.21 -5.93 -7.68
N VAL A 103 3.13 -5.77 -6.91
CA VAL A 103 1.97 -4.97 -7.34
C VAL A 103 2.41 -3.54 -7.67
N LEU A 104 3.19 -2.91 -6.78
CA LEU A 104 3.67 -1.54 -6.99
C LEU A 104 4.59 -1.40 -8.20
N ARG A 105 5.41 -2.41 -8.52
CA ARG A 105 6.19 -2.44 -9.76
C ARG A 105 5.30 -2.46 -10.99
N VAL A 106 4.28 -3.33 -11.02
CA VAL A 106 3.35 -3.40 -12.14
C VAL A 106 2.56 -2.09 -12.29
N VAL A 107 2.12 -1.49 -11.20
CA VAL A 107 1.46 -0.17 -11.21
C VAL A 107 2.37 0.90 -11.80
N ALA A 108 3.64 0.95 -11.41
CA ALA A 108 4.62 1.89 -11.96
C ALA A 108 4.85 1.67 -13.46
N LEU A 109 4.96 0.41 -13.90
CA LEU A 109 5.07 -0.01 -15.30
C LEU A 109 3.91 0.46 -16.17
N LEU A 110 2.70 0.35 -15.66
CA LEU A 110 1.48 0.72 -16.35
C LEU A 110 1.17 2.22 -16.26
N GLY A 111 2.09 3.03 -15.71
CA GLY A 111 1.93 4.48 -15.63
C GLY A 111 0.96 4.93 -14.53
N GLY A 112 0.88 4.18 -13.44
CA GLY A 112 0.05 4.54 -12.29
C GLY A 112 0.41 5.92 -11.73
N THR A 113 -0.61 6.69 -11.40
CA THR A 113 -0.51 8.09 -10.96
C THR A 113 -0.69 8.29 -9.47
N CYS A 114 -0.77 7.20 -8.70
CA CYS A 114 -0.91 7.29 -7.24
C CYS A 114 0.28 8.06 -6.66
N ARG A 115 0.00 9.23 -6.06
CA ARG A 115 1.04 10.20 -5.67
C ARG A 115 1.76 9.80 -4.39
N ARG A 116 1.06 9.11 -3.51
CA ARG A 116 1.57 8.69 -2.22
C ARG A 116 1.04 7.30 -1.84
N ILE A 117 1.94 6.40 -1.51
CA ILE A 117 1.58 5.06 -1.07
C ILE A 117 2.29 4.80 0.25
N LEU A 118 1.53 4.42 1.27
CA LEU A 118 2.03 4.05 2.59
C LEU A 118 1.66 2.60 2.85
N LEU A 119 2.53 1.88 3.55
CA LEU A 119 2.29 0.54 4.06
C LEU A 119 2.23 0.61 5.59
N VAL A 120 1.11 0.21 6.17
CA VAL A 120 0.98 -0.09 7.60
C VAL A 120 1.25 -1.57 7.77
N ALA A 121 2.41 -1.89 8.33
CA ALA A 121 2.89 -3.26 8.49
C ALA A 121 2.82 -3.68 9.95
N CYS A 122 2.32 -4.90 10.20
CA CYS A 122 2.38 -5.54 11.50
C CYS A 122 3.47 -6.62 11.51
N GLU A 123 4.31 -6.65 12.53
CA GLU A 123 5.32 -7.69 12.70
C GLU A 123 4.67 -9.00 13.18
N PRO A 124 4.69 -10.10 12.41
CA PRO A 124 4.18 -11.38 12.86
C PRO A 124 5.23 -12.13 13.71
N PRO A 125 4.84 -12.99 14.67
CA PRO A 125 5.79 -13.82 15.42
C PRO A 125 6.49 -14.85 14.53
N THR A 126 5.74 -15.48 13.62
CA THR A 126 6.22 -16.41 12.59
C THR A 126 5.28 -16.32 11.41
N PHE A 127 5.79 -16.47 10.18
CA PHE A 127 4.90 -16.87 9.08
C PHE A 127 4.73 -18.39 9.19
N GLY A 128 3.48 -18.85 9.03
CA GLY A 128 3.16 -20.27 9.13
C GLY A 128 4.07 -21.13 8.25
N ASP A 129 5.03 -21.75 8.88
CA ASP A 129 5.92 -22.74 8.24
C ASP A 129 5.22 -24.11 8.09
N ASP A 130 4.01 -24.25 8.61
CA ASP A 130 3.44 -25.56 8.87
C ASP A 130 2.44 -26.06 7.83
N GLY A 131 2.18 -25.35 6.72
CA GLY A 131 1.39 -25.85 5.60
C GLY A 131 -0.07 -26.26 5.94
N ASP A 132 -0.42 -26.26 7.21
CA ASP A 132 -1.75 -26.50 7.73
C ASP A 132 -2.42 -25.15 7.96
N GLY A 133 -3.36 -24.77 7.10
CA GLY A 133 -4.07 -23.50 7.16
C GLY A 133 -4.50 -23.16 8.59
N VAL A 134 -3.94 -22.11 9.15
CA VAL A 134 -4.25 -21.57 10.47
C VAL A 134 -5.27 -20.46 10.32
N ILE A 135 -6.44 -20.63 10.92
CA ILE A 135 -7.47 -19.57 10.93
C ILE A 135 -7.31 -18.73 12.20
N GLY A 136 -7.25 -17.42 12.01
CA GLY A 136 -7.18 -16.45 13.11
C GLY A 136 -5.78 -15.94 13.36
N LEU A 137 -5.70 -14.78 14.01
CA LEU A 137 -4.45 -14.08 14.31
C LEU A 137 -3.86 -14.59 15.63
N SER A 138 -2.53 -14.58 15.73
CA SER A 138 -1.84 -14.78 17.00
C SER A 138 -2.19 -13.68 18.01
N GLU A 139 -1.96 -13.95 19.30
CA GLU A 139 -2.27 -12.98 20.37
C GLU A 139 -1.61 -11.60 20.12
N PRO A 140 -0.30 -11.49 19.84
CA PRO A 140 0.34 -10.18 19.67
C PRO A 140 -0.20 -9.43 18.44
N VAL A 141 -0.47 -10.12 17.33
CA VAL A 141 -1.01 -9.51 16.10
C VAL A 141 -2.47 -9.13 16.30
N GLY A 142 -3.25 -9.97 16.95
CA GLY A 142 -4.64 -9.67 17.31
C GLY A 142 -4.76 -8.46 18.24
N ALA A 143 -3.85 -8.31 19.22
CA ALA A 143 -3.79 -7.18 20.13
C ALA A 143 -3.42 -5.86 19.43
N ALA A 144 -2.69 -5.92 18.30
CA ALA A 144 -2.27 -4.76 17.52
C ALA A 144 -3.38 -4.18 16.62
N LEU A 145 -4.49 -4.88 16.42
CA LEU A 145 -5.55 -4.47 15.48
C LEU A 145 -6.14 -3.09 15.76
N ASP A 146 -6.42 -2.78 17.01
CA ASP A 146 -7.03 -1.47 17.36
C ASP A 146 -6.04 -0.33 17.14
N GLN A 147 -4.75 -0.56 17.43
CA GLN A 147 -3.69 0.40 17.13
C GLN A 147 -3.56 0.61 15.61
N ALA A 148 -3.55 -0.47 14.82
CA ALA A 148 -3.46 -0.38 13.37
C ALA A 148 -4.63 0.40 12.77
N VAL A 149 -5.85 0.13 13.23
CA VAL A 149 -7.05 0.88 12.80
C VAL A 149 -6.91 2.36 13.11
N ALA A 150 -6.48 2.74 14.33
CA ALA A 150 -6.25 4.14 14.69
C ALA A 150 -5.16 4.77 13.82
N THR A 151 -4.05 4.07 13.60
CA THR A 151 -2.95 4.53 12.72
C THR A 151 -3.46 4.80 11.30
N VAL A 152 -4.26 3.90 10.73
CA VAL A 152 -4.82 4.10 9.38
C VAL A 152 -5.77 5.31 9.35
N GLU A 153 -6.60 5.51 10.37
CA GLU A 153 -7.49 6.68 10.46
C GLU A 153 -6.69 8.00 10.53
N GLU A 154 -5.58 8.04 11.27
CA GLU A 154 -4.66 9.18 11.32
C GLU A 154 -4.05 9.45 9.95
N LEU A 155 -3.52 8.42 9.27
CA LEU A 155 -2.95 8.53 7.93
C LEU A 155 -3.98 9.01 6.88
N ILE A 156 -5.23 8.54 6.95
CA ILE A 156 -6.31 9.04 6.11
C ILE A 156 -6.49 10.55 6.28
N ALA A 157 -6.50 11.03 7.52
CA ALA A 157 -6.67 12.45 7.82
C ALA A 157 -5.47 13.28 7.29
N GLU A 158 -4.24 12.80 7.48
CA GLU A 158 -3.02 13.43 6.96
C GLU A 158 -3.02 13.49 5.44
N LEU A 159 -3.29 12.36 4.77
CA LEU A 159 -3.34 12.28 3.31
C LEU A 159 -4.45 13.18 2.74
N ALA A 160 -5.62 13.22 3.37
CA ALA A 160 -6.70 14.10 2.94
C ALA A 160 -6.32 15.59 3.04
N ALA A 161 -5.61 15.97 4.10
CA ALA A 161 -5.11 17.34 4.27
C ALA A 161 -4.01 17.67 3.24
N GLU A 162 -3.08 16.76 3.00
CA GLU A 162 -2.00 16.91 2.00
C GLU A 162 -2.58 17.08 0.59
N LEU A 163 -3.54 16.26 0.20
CA LEU A 163 -4.16 16.28 -1.13
C LEU A 163 -5.11 17.46 -1.33
N ALA A 164 -5.59 18.10 -0.27
CA ALA A 164 -6.38 19.32 -0.32
C ALA A 164 -5.51 20.57 -0.59
N MET A 165 -4.20 20.49 -0.37
CA MET A 165 -3.27 21.58 -0.70
C MET A 165 -3.02 21.63 -2.21
N PRO A 166 -2.95 22.82 -2.84
CA PRO A 166 -2.56 22.91 -4.23
C PRO A 166 -1.19 22.25 -4.40
N ALA A 167 -1.06 21.38 -5.39
CA ALA A 167 0.23 20.78 -5.71
C ALA A 167 1.23 21.90 -6.00
N GLU A 168 2.31 22.00 -5.25
CA GLU A 168 3.43 22.85 -5.66
C GLU A 168 3.85 22.41 -7.07
N PRO A 169 4.02 23.36 -8.00
CA PRO A 169 4.48 23.03 -9.34
C PRO A 169 5.81 22.28 -9.18
N ARG A 170 5.86 21.03 -9.64
CA ARG A 170 7.14 20.33 -9.77
C ARG A 170 8.06 21.29 -10.51
N GLN A 171 9.17 21.66 -9.90
CA GLN A 171 10.22 22.35 -10.61
C GLN A 171 10.63 21.43 -11.77
N GLU A 172 10.06 21.67 -12.94
CA GLU A 172 10.66 21.24 -14.19
C GLU A 172 12.03 21.92 -14.19
N GLU A 173 13.04 21.18 -13.74
CA GLU A 173 14.41 21.61 -13.90
C GLU A 173 14.59 22.02 -15.35
N ALA A 174 14.92 23.27 -15.51
CA ALA A 174 15.12 23.96 -16.77
C ALA A 174 16.16 23.24 -17.65
N VAL A 175 15.72 22.24 -18.40
CA VAL A 175 16.51 21.67 -19.50
C VAL A 175 16.53 22.61 -20.71
N SER A 176 15.83 23.75 -20.65
CA SER A 176 15.74 24.68 -21.79
C SER A 176 16.87 25.71 -21.90
N SER A 177 17.87 25.72 -21.01
CA SER A 177 18.96 26.69 -21.09
C SER A 177 20.19 26.25 -21.91
N TRP A 178 20.26 24.99 -22.35
CA TRP A 178 21.43 24.46 -23.05
C TRP A 178 21.35 24.45 -24.58
N ILE A 179 20.20 24.86 -25.16
CA ILE A 179 20.02 24.85 -26.64
C ILE A 179 20.21 26.22 -27.28
N ARG A 180 20.55 27.28 -26.53
CA ARG A 180 20.84 28.59 -27.11
C ARG A 180 22.27 29.03 -26.78
N GLY A 181 23.23 28.49 -27.47
CA GLY A 181 24.61 28.95 -27.31
C GLY A 181 25.62 28.20 -28.17
N SER A 182 25.32 28.03 -29.48
CA SER A 182 26.39 27.70 -30.42
C SER A 182 26.00 28.16 -31.82
N SER A 183 26.10 29.48 -32.04
CA SER A 183 26.17 30.06 -33.40
C SER A 183 27.08 31.27 -33.30
N ARG A 184 28.37 31.07 -33.49
CA ARG A 184 29.33 31.97 -34.17
C ARG A 184 30.62 31.20 -34.45
#